data_8aeafa0b6ba53c732dfe64c7eb717a9e
#
_entry.id   8aeafa0b6ba53c732dfe64c7eb717a9e
#
_cell.length_a   1.000
_cell.length_b   1.000
_cell.length_c   1.000
_cell.angle_alpha   90.00
_cell.angle_beta   90.00
_cell.angle_gamma   90.00
#
_symmetry.space_group_name_H-M   'P 1'
#
loop_
_entity.id
_entity.type
_entity.pdbx_description
1 polymer ?
#
loop_
_entity_poly.entity_id
_entity_poly.type
_entity_poly.pdbx_seq_one_letter_code
_entity_poly.pdbx_strand_id
1 'polypeptide(L)'
;DKLEDDMKVDCFAILTRCLLLQEIEISLYFKLAQIINQCTPFELEYIRKIGINEKQKNSAMVSSLYQYGLLEQDSDETEVYYIFSGFGKALKGNCLNYGDDTKCEVFKTYNDVSPLSISEPALMGDIKQLFIEEVDS
;
A
#
# COMPACT_ATOMS: atom_id res chain seq x y z
N ASP A 1 -0.65 -6.30 -24.09
CA ASP A 1 -0.89 -7.72 -23.89
C ASP A 1 -2.19 -7.93 -23.11
N LYS A 2 -2.99 -8.89 -23.55
CA LYS A 2 -4.30 -9.15 -22.97
C LYS A 2 -4.24 -9.53 -21.50
N LEU A 3 -3.24 -10.31 -21.10
CA LEU A 3 -3.04 -10.71 -19.71
C LEU A 3 -2.70 -9.52 -18.82
N GLU A 4 -1.95 -8.58 -19.36
CA GLU A 4 -1.55 -7.39 -18.61
C GLU A 4 -2.74 -6.49 -18.35
N ASP A 5 -3.54 -6.25 -19.37
CA ASP A 5 -4.72 -5.40 -19.25
C ASP A 5 -5.74 -6.00 -18.31
N ASP A 6 -5.94 -7.32 -18.37
CA ASP A 6 -6.90 -8.02 -17.53
C ASP A 6 -6.53 -7.92 -16.04
N MET A 7 -5.26 -8.04 -15.71
CA MET A 7 -4.82 -7.97 -14.32
C MET A 7 -5.09 -6.61 -13.71
N LYS A 8 -4.77 -5.54 -14.43
CA LYS A 8 -5.05 -4.18 -13.95
C LYS A 8 -6.55 -3.92 -13.86
N VAL A 9 -7.31 -4.37 -14.85
CA VAL A 9 -8.76 -4.23 -14.85
C VAL A 9 -9.35 -4.93 -13.63
N ASP A 10 -8.89 -6.14 -13.35
CA ASP A 10 -9.36 -6.89 -12.17
C ASP A 10 -9.03 -6.16 -10.87
N CYS A 11 -7.85 -5.61 -10.76
CA CYS A 11 -7.46 -4.84 -9.57
C CYS A 11 -8.36 -3.62 -9.38
N PHE A 12 -8.61 -2.86 -10.45
CA PHE A 12 -9.49 -1.70 -10.37
C PHE A 12 -10.93 -2.10 -10.06
N ALA A 13 -11.40 -3.22 -10.61
CA ALA A 13 -12.75 -3.70 -10.34
C ALA A 13 -12.92 -4.06 -8.86
N ILE A 14 -11.97 -4.78 -8.29
CA ILE A 14 -12.01 -5.15 -6.87
C ILE A 14 -11.95 -3.90 -6.01
N LEU A 15 -11.04 -2.99 -6.33
CA LEU A 15 -10.86 -1.76 -5.56
C LEU A 15 -12.13 -0.89 -5.60
N THR A 16 -12.74 -0.75 -6.78
CA THR A 16 -13.96 0.01 -6.95
C THR A 16 -15.13 -0.62 -6.19
N ARG A 17 -15.21 -1.95 -6.21
CA ARG A 17 -16.21 -2.66 -5.43
C ARG A 17 -16.06 -2.38 -3.94
N CYS A 18 -14.84 -2.43 -3.44
CA CYS A 18 -14.57 -2.12 -2.04
C CYS A 18 -15.00 -0.70 -1.68
N LEU A 19 -14.78 0.26 -2.58
CA LEU A 19 -15.22 1.63 -2.37
C LEU A 19 -16.76 1.72 -2.32
N LEU A 20 -17.43 1.08 -3.26
CA LEU A 20 -18.90 1.11 -3.34
C LEU A 20 -19.54 0.43 -2.14
N LEU A 21 -18.91 -0.60 -1.61
CA LEU A 21 -19.39 -1.30 -0.41
C LEU A 21 -18.92 -0.61 0.89
N GLN A 22 -18.25 0.53 0.77
CA GLN A 22 -17.74 1.30 1.91
C GLN A 22 -16.75 0.51 2.76
N GLU A 23 -16.07 -0.45 2.16
CA GLU A 23 -15.00 -1.20 2.81
C GLU A 23 -13.70 -0.40 2.88
N ILE A 24 -13.53 0.57 1.96
CA ILE A 24 -12.37 1.46 1.98
C ILE A 24 -12.83 2.90 1.81
N GLU A 25 -12.03 3.81 2.37
CA GLU A 25 -12.22 5.24 2.26
C GLU A 25 -11.76 5.74 0.88
N ILE A 26 -12.38 6.81 0.38
CA ILE A 26 -12.08 7.32 -0.95
C ILE A 26 -10.63 7.77 -1.11
N SER A 27 -10.02 8.32 -0.06
CA SER A 27 -8.61 8.73 -0.11
C SER A 27 -7.69 7.53 -0.32
N LEU A 28 -7.96 6.42 0.34
CA LEU A 28 -7.20 5.19 0.14
C LEU A 28 -7.44 4.60 -1.25
N TYR A 29 -8.70 4.65 -1.72
CA TYR A 29 -9.04 4.22 -3.07
C TYR A 29 -8.19 4.93 -4.12
N PHE A 30 -8.13 6.26 -4.07
CA PHE A 30 -7.36 7.02 -5.05
C PHE A 30 -5.88 6.73 -4.97
N LYS A 31 -5.35 6.56 -3.77
CA LYS A 31 -3.93 6.24 -3.60
C LYS A 31 -3.57 4.89 -4.20
N LEU A 32 -4.37 3.87 -3.90
CA LEU A 32 -4.14 2.53 -4.44
C LEU A 32 -4.36 2.49 -5.94
N ALA A 33 -5.37 3.21 -6.45
CA ALA A 33 -5.62 3.31 -7.89
C ALA A 33 -4.43 3.94 -8.62
N GLN A 34 -3.84 4.99 -8.04
CA GLN A 34 -2.65 5.62 -8.59
C GLN A 34 -1.48 4.65 -8.66
N ILE A 35 -1.27 3.88 -7.60
CA ILE A 35 -0.19 2.89 -7.54
C ILE A 35 -0.40 1.80 -8.58
N ILE A 36 -1.62 1.27 -8.69
CA ILE A 36 -1.95 0.25 -9.69
C ILE A 36 -1.66 0.77 -11.10
N ASN A 37 -2.03 2.02 -11.35
CA ASN A 37 -1.79 2.63 -12.65
C ASN A 37 -0.29 2.75 -12.98
N GLN A 38 0.55 2.98 -11.98
CA GLN A 38 2.00 3.09 -12.16
C GLN A 38 2.67 1.74 -12.36
N CYS A 39 2.12 0.69 -11.78
CA CYS A 39 2.73 -0.64 -11.82
C CYS A 39 2.56 -1.31 -13.17
N THR A 40 3.56 -2.09 -13.57
CA THR A 40 3.39 -3.04 -14.66
C THR A 40 2.68 -4.28 -14.10
N PRO A 41 2.06 -5.10 -14.96
CA PRO A 41 1.47 -6.36 -14.52
C PRO A 41 2.48 -7.30 -13.89
N PHE A 42 3.73 -7.26 -14.34
CA PHE A 42 4.80 -8.08 -13.75
C PHE A 42 5.07 -7.66 -12.30
N GLU A 43 5.04 -6.37 -12.05
CA GLU A 43 5.22 -5.83 -10.69
C GLU A 43 4.06 -6.21 -9.78
N LEU A 44 2.84 -6.13 -10.29
CA LEU A 44 1.65 -6.54 -9.54
C LEU A 44 1.69 -8.03 -9.21
N GLU A 45 2.09 -8.86 -10.17
CA GLU A 45 2.22 -10.30 -9.96
C GLU A 45 3.29 -10.62 -8.92
N TYR A 46 4.39 -9.88 -8.94
CA TYR A 46 5.44 -10.03 -7.94
C TYR A 46 4.90 -9.76 -6.53
N ILE A 47 4.16 -8.65 -6.38
CA ILE A 47 3.54 -8.29 -5.09
C ILE A 47 2.56 -9.36 -4.64
N ARG A 48 1.79 -9.90 -5.58
CA ARG A 48 0.81 -10.94 -5.26
C ARG A 48 1.45 -12.20 -4.69
N LYS A 49 2.64 -12.54 -5.19
CA LYS A 49 3.31 -13.80 -4.85
C LYS A 49 4.17 -13.74 -3.60
N ILE A 50 4.81 -12.62 -3.30
CA ILE A 50 5.71 -12.57 -2.15
C ILE A 50 4.93 -12.52 -0.84
N GLY A 51 5.47 -13.15 0.19
CA GLY A 51 4.87 -13.18 1.52
C GLY A 51 5.03 -11.85 2.24
N ILE A 52 4.10 -11.54 3.15
CA ILE A 52 4.05 -10.25 3.83
C ILE A 52 5.32 -9.97 4.63
N ASN A 53 5.89 -11.00 5.24
CA ASN A 53 7.10 -10.83 6.05
C ASN A 53 8.36 -11.32 5.35
N GLU A 54 8.27 -11.59 4.05
CA GLU A 54 9.39 -12.10 3.28
C GLU A 54 10.35 -10.98 2.92
N LYS A 55 11.62 -11.16 3.28
CA LYS A 55 12.67 -10.18 2.97
C LYS A 55 13.10 -10.30 1.52
N GLN A 56 13.16 -9.18 0.82
CA GLN A 56 13.55 -9.14 -0.58
C GLN A 56 14.93 -8.51 -0.72
N LYS A 57 15.76 -9.11 -1.55
CA LYS A 57 17.06 -8.53 -1.89
C LYS A 57 16.89 -7.49 -2.99
N ASN A 58 17.80 -6.53 -3.03
CA ASN A 58 17.75 -5.48 -4.03
C ASN A 58 17.82 -6.07 -5.45
N SER A 59 16.98 -5.55 -6.32
CA SER A 59 16.92 -5.91 -7.73
C SER A 59 16.26 -4.76 -8.48
N ALA A 60 16.23 -4.82 -9.80
CA ALA A 60 15.52 -3.81 -10.59
C ALA A 60 14.03 -3.77 -10.22
N MET A 61 13.41 -4.93 -10.07
CA MET A 61 12.01 -5.06 -9.68
C MET A 61 11.78 -4.44 -8.30
N VAL A 62 12.59 -4.81 -7.32
CA VAL A 62 12.47 -4.32 -5.94
C VAL A 62 12.71 -2.81 -5.89
N SER A 63 13.67 -2.30 -6.66
CA SER A 63 13.94 -0.87 -6.73
C SER A 63 12.73 -0.09 -7.24
N SER A 64 12.06 -0.58 -8.27
CA SER A 64 10.86 0.05 -8.80
C SER A 64 9.74 0.07 -7.77
N LEU A 65 9.51 -1.05 -7.11
CA LEU A 65 8.47 -1.15 -6.08
C LEU A 65 8.76 -0.25 -4.89
N TYR A 66 10.03 -0.11 -4.54
CA TYR A 66 10.45 0.83 -3.50
C TYR A 66 10.12 2.28 -3.90
N GLN A 67 10.39 2.63 -5.15
CA GLN A 67 10.09 3.98 -5.66
C GLN A 67 8.60 4.27 -5.68
N TYR A 68 7.76 3.26 -5.91
CA TYR A 68 6.30 3.44 -5.88
C TYR A 68 5.75 3.50 -4.45
N GLY A 69 6.60 3.25 -3.45
CA GLY A 69 6.17 3.26 -2.06
C GLY A 69 5.56 1.96 -1.57
N LEU A 70 5.71 0.87 -2.34
CA LEU A 70 5.15 -0.44 -1.99
C LEU A 70 6.06 -1.26 -1.09
N LEU A 71 7.35 -0.99 -1.14
CA LEU A 71 8.34 -1.61 -0.27
C LEU A 71 9.07 -0.55 0.52
N GLU A 72 9.59 -0.93 1.67
CA GLU A 72 10.44 -0.08 2.48
C GLU A 72 11.76 -0.79 2.76
N GLN A 73 12.80 -0.01 2.93
CA GLN A 73 14.13 -0.53 3.20
C GLN A 73 14.30 -0.74 4.70
N ASP A 74 14.87 -1.86 5.06
CA ASP A 74 15.21 -2.16 6.44
C ASP A 74 16.56 -2.86 6.45
N SER A 75 17.14 -3.05 7.62
CA SER A 75 18.43 -3.68 7.73
C SER A 75 18.55 -4.42 9.06
N ASP A 76 19.32 -5.49 9.04
CA ASP A 76 19.76 -6.15 10.25
C ASP A 76 21.30 -6.00 10.35
N GLU A 77 21.92 -6.75 11.26
CA GLU A 77 23.35 -6.64 11.49
C GLU A 77 24.19 -7.11 10.30
N THR A 78 23.60 -7.88 9.39
CA THR A 78 24.35 -8.54 8.31
C THR A 78 24.03 -8.01 6.92
N GLU A 79 22.82 -7.47 6.69
CA GLU A 79 22.41 -7.08 5.35
C GLU A 79 21.30 -6.04 5.34
N VAL A 80 21.16 -5.39 4.19
CA VAL A 80 20.04 -4.50 3.88
C VAL A 80 19.03 -5.31 3.06
N TYR A 81 17.76 -5.16 3.38
CA TYR A 81 16.70 -5.88 2.69
C TYR A 81 15.47 -4.98 2.53
N TYR A 82 14.47 -5.47 1.79
CA TYR A 82 13.24 -4.73 1.54
C TYR A 82 12.05 -5.59 1.98
N ILE A 83 11.09 -4.94 2.62
CA ILE A 83 9.85 -5.59 3.08
C ILE A 83 8.68 -4.72 2.65
N PHE A 84 7.47 -5.24 2.75
CA PHE A 84 6.28 -4.48 2.41
C PHE A 84 6.14 -3.24 3.29
N SER A 85 5.86 -2.11 2.64
CA SER A 85 5.36 -0.92 3.32
C SER A 85 3.88 -1.10 3.65
N GLY A 86 3.30 -0.11 4.34
CA GLY A 86 1.86 -0.11 4.57
C GLY A 86 1.06 -0.16 3.28
N PHE A 87 1.46 0.62 2.27
CA PHE A 87 0.78 0.61 0.97
C PHE A 87 0.94 -0.70 0.23
N GLY A 88 2.11 -1.35 0.36
CA GLY A 88 2.31 -2.67 -0.21
C GLY A 88 1.38 -3.70 0.39
N LYS A 89 1.24 -3.69 1.71
CA LYS A 89 0.30 -4.57 2.42
C LYS A 89 -1.13 -4.28 2.00
N ALA A 90 -1.50 -3.00 1.87
CA ALA A 90 -2.84 -2.61 1.47
C ALA A 90 -3.15 -3.06 0.05
N LEU A 91 -2.23 -2.86 -0.89
CA LEU A 91 -2.43 -3.30 -2.26
C LEU A 91 -2.63 -4.81 -2.31
N LYS A 92 -1.82 -5.55 -1.59
CA LYS A 92 -1.95 -7.00 -1.53
C LYS A 92 -3.27 -7.44 -0.90
N GLY A 93 -3.60 -6.92 0.29
CA GLY A 93 -4.79 -7.34 1.03
C GLY A 93 -6.09 -6.82 0.45
N ASN A 94 -6.11 -5.59 -0.06
CA ASN A 94 -7.35 -4.98 -0.56
C ASN A 94 -7.63 -5.32 -2.02
N CYS A 95 -6.63 -5.74 -2.79
CA CYS A 95 -6.79 -5.97 -4.24
C CYS A 95 -6.29 -7.33 -4.68
N LEU A 96 -4.98 -7.53 -4.65
CA LEU A 96 -4.34 -8.67 -5.32
C LEU A 96 -4.72 -10.01 -4.69
N ASN A 97 -4.84 -10.07 -3.38
CA ASN A 97 -5.17 -11.29 -2.64
C ASN A 97 -6.47 -11.15 -1.87
N TYR A 98 -7.36 -10.24 -2.33
CA TYR A 98 -8.64 -10.04 -1.68
C TYR A 98 -9.47 -11.33 -1.75
N GLY A 99 -9.91 -11.78 -0.59
CA GLY A 99 -10.70 -13.01 -0.52
C GLY A 99 -9.91 -14.29 -0.51
N ASP A 100 -8.57 -14.24 -0.65
CA ASP A 100 -7.74 -15.42 -0.55
C ASP A 100 -7.61 -15.88 0.90
N ASP A 101 -7.37 -17.18 1.09
CA ASP A 101 -7.13 -17.74 2.42
C ASP A 101 -5.82 -17.26 3.04
N THR A 102 -5.00 -16.56 2.27
CA THR A 102 -3.81 -15.91 2.83
C THR A 102 -4.29 -14.82 3.77
N LYS A 103 -3.80 -14.81 4.99
CA LYS A 103 -4.23 -13.87 6.02
C LYS A 103 -3.70 -12.47 5.75
N CYS A 104 -4.12 -11.88 4.62
CA CYS A 104 -3.74 -10.52 4.27
C CYS A 104 -4.73 -9.56 4.92
N GLU A 105 -4.19 -8.56 5.58
CA GLU A 105 -4.97 -7.54 6.24
C GLU A 105 -5.61 -6.61 5.23
N VAL A 106 -6.89 -6.27 5.43
CA VAL A 106 -7.61 -5.30 4.63
C VAL A 106 -7.64 -3.97 5.38
N PHE A 107 -7.19 -2.92 4.72
CA PHE A 107 -7.12 -1.59 5.31
C PHE A 107 -8.30 -0.75 4.84
N LYS A 108 -8.88 0.03 5.74
CA LYS A 108 -10.06 0.84 5.42
C LYS A 108 -9.70 2.29 5.12
N THR A 109 -8.81 2.89 5.91
CA THR A 109 -8.51 4.31 5.79
C THR A 109 -7.06 4.53 5.40
N TYR A 110 -6.79 5.71 4.85
CA TYR A 110 -5.44 6.11 4.52
C TYR A 110 -4.54 6.10 5.76
N ASN A 111 -5.06 6.53 6.90
CA ASN A 111 -4.30 6.57 8.14
C ASN A 111 -3.97 5.18 8.67
N ASP A 112 -4.80 4.18 8.39
CA ASP A 112 -4.52 2.79 8.77
C ASP A 112 -3.32 2.24 8.00
N VAL A 113 -3.17 2.64 6.73
CA VAL A 113 -2.10 2.16 5.86
C VAL A 113 -0.80 2.90 6.12
N SER A 114 -0.89 4.21 6.29
CA SER A 114 0.23 5.07 6.59
C SER A 114 0.03 5.60 8.01
N PRO A 115 0.20 4.73 9.01
CA PRO A 115 0.23 5.26 10.37
C PRO A 115 1.35 6.27 10.35
N LEU A 116 1.02 7.46 10.77
CA LEU A 116 1.96 8.55 10.87
C LEU A 116 3.28 7.96 11.26
N SER A 117 4.17 8.00 10.30
CA SER A 117 5.43 7.38 10.52
C SER A 117 5.94 7.95 11.82
N ILE A 118 6.42 7.07 12.59
CA ILE A 118 6.98 7.32 13.87
C ILE A 118 7.95 8.50 13.86
N SER A 119 8.45 8.86 12.68
CA SER A 119 9.38 9.96 12.54
C SER A 119 8.75 11.35 12.63
N GLU A 120 7.40 11.47 12.60
CA GLU A 120 6.77 12.79 12.60
C GLU A 120 5.55 12.93 13.53
N PRO A 121 5.53 12.26 14.69
CA PRO A 121 4.41 12.45 15.60
C PRO A 121 4.30 13.87 16.12
N ALA A 122 5.42 14.58 16.24
CA ALA A 122 5.45 15.95 16.70
C ALA A 122 4.81 16.90 15.68
N LEU A 123 5.13 16.71 14.39
CA LEU A 123 4.58 17.55 13.33
C LEU A 123 3.07 17.39 13.23
N MET A 124 2.58 16.16 13.33
CA MET A 124 1.15 15.91 13.27
C MET A 124 0.43 16.38 14.54
N GLY A 125 1.10 16.33 15.68
CA GLY A 125 0.58 16.91 16.90
C GLY A 125 0.38 18.42 16.73
N ASP A 126 1.33 19.09 16.12
CA ASP A 126 1.24 20.52 15.86
C ASP A 126 0.11 20.84 14.88
N ILE A 127 -0.06 20.05 13.84
CA ILE A 127 -1.15 20.25 12.89
C ILE A 127 -2.51 20.04 13.56
N LYS A 128 -2.65 19.00 14.34
CA LYS A 128 -3.89 18.75 15.09
C LYS A 128 -4.18 19.88 16.08
N GLN A 129 -3.14 20.38 16.73
CA GLN A 129 -3.27 21.49 17.66
C GLN A 129 -3.78 22.75 16.95
N LEU A 130 -3.25 23.05 15.76
CA LEU A 130 -3.71 24.17 14.97
C LEU A 130 -5.18 24.05 14.59
N PHE A 131 -5.62 22.87 14.18
CA PHE A 131 -7.02 22.63 13.85
C PHE A 131 -7.93 22.81 15.07
N ILE A 132 -7.50 22.32 16.21
CA ILE A 132 -8.28 22.45 17.46
C ILE A 132 -8.40 23.92 17.86
N GLU A 133 -7.33 24.68 17.75
CA GLU A 133 -7.34 26.10 18.08
C GLU A 133 -8.26 26.91 17.16
N GLU A 134 -8.29 26.57 15.87
CA GLU A 134 -9.20 27.23 14.94
C GLU A 134 -10.66 26.93 15.24
N VAL A 135 -10.96 25.71 15.65
CA VAL A 135 -12.32 25.32 15.97
C VAL A 135 -12.80 25.96 17.26
N ASP A 136 -11.93 26.14 18.23
CA ASP A 136 -12.27 26.73 19.54
C ASP A 136 -12.30 28.26 19.51
N SER A 137 -11.77 28.85 18.49
CA SER A 137 -11.79 30.29 18.33
C SER A 137 -12.97 30.73 17.46
#